data_abf5b0ab725d93d03ccb193c24bd1aef
#
_entry.id   abf5b0ab725d93d03ccb193c24bd1aef
#
_cell.length_a   1.000
_cell.length_b   1.000
_cell.length_c   1.000
_cell.angle_alpha   90.00
_cell.angle_beta   90.00
_cell.angle_gamma   90.00
#
_symmetry.space_group_name_H-M   'P 1'
#
loop_
_entity.id
_entity.type
_entity.pdbx_description
1 polymer ?
#
loop_
_entity_poly.entity_id
_entity_poly.type
_entity_poly.pdbx_seq_one_letter_code
_entity_poly.pdbx_strand_id
1 'polypeptide(L)'
;MELKSIMIKDNDWKHCFWCGKPMHQIHHVMHGTKTNKKKSEKYGLLVPLCYICHSQVHDDSKKNSSYDENLDRKLKEIAQADFMMEHSYALWMKEFGKNYM
;
A
#
# COMPACT_ATOMS: atom_id res chain seq x y z
N MET A 1 5.26 19.57 2.83
CA MET A 1 6.08 18.33 2.71
C MET A 1 5.55 17.51 1.56
N GLU A 2 6.39 17.20 0.60
CA GLU A 2 5.98 16.40 -0.53
C GLU A 2 5.88 14.93 -0.16
N LEU A 3 4.77 14.31 -0.53
CA LEU A 3 4.64 12.87 -0.40
C LEU A 3 5.40 12.20 -1.55
N LYS A 4 6.10 11.14 -1.22
CA LYS A 4 6.83 10.35 -2.20
C LYS A 4 6.39 8.91 -2.10
N SER A 5 6.33 8.23 -3.24
CA SER A 5 6.01 6.81 -3.28
C SER A 5 6.97 6.09 -4.22
N ILE A 6 7.49 4.96 -3.74
CA ILE A 6 8.27 4.07 -4.60
C ILE A 6 7.37 3.15 -5.41
N MET A 7 6.08 3.10 -5.07
CA MET A 7 5.10 2.23 -5.73
C MET A 7 4.47 2.88 -6.97
N ILE A 8 4.42 4.21 -7.02
CA ILE A 8 3.85 4.94 -8.14
C ILE A 8 4.97 5.30 -9.11
N LYS A 9 5.04 4.60 -10.23
CA LYS A 9 6.15 4.78 -11.18
C LYS A 9 5.97 6.00 -12.08
N ASP A 10 4.72 6.38 -12.35
CA ASP A 10 4.37 7.53 -13.19
C ASP A 10 4.07 8.79 -12.39
N ASN A 11 4.20 8.72 -11.07
CA ASN A 11 3.93 9.84 -10.17
C ASN A 11 2.49 10.38 -10.27
N ASP A 12 1.55 9.51 -10.61
CA ASP A 12 0.14 9.87 -10.74
C ASP A 12 -0.57 9.70 -9.40
N TRP A 13 -0.80 10.82 -8.71
CA TRP A 13 -1.51 10.84 -7.44
C TRP A 13 -3.01 11.12 -7.60
N LYS A 14 -3.48 11.30 -8.83
CA LYS A 14 -4.87 11.71 -9.10
C LYS A 14 -5.79 10.54 -9.34
N HIS A 15 -5.25 9.39 -9.68
CA HIS A 15 -6.03 8.20 -10.02
C HIS A 15 -5.69 7.05 -9.09
N CYS A 16 -6.69 6.20 -8.83
CA CYS A 16 -6.52 5.02 -8.01
C CYS A 16 -5.41 4.13 -8.57
N PHE A 17 -4.48 3.75 -7.71
CA PHE A 17 -3.37 2.89 -8.07
C PHE A 17 -3.84 1.53 -8.61
N TRP A 18 -4.97 1.04 -8.09
CA TRP A 18 -5.46 -0.31 -8.42
C TRP A 18 -6.40 -0.33 -9.62
N CYS A 19 -7.41 0.52 -9.64
CA CYS A 19 -8.46 0.46 -10.66
C CYS A 19 -8.48 1.64 -11.63
N GLY A 20 -7.71 2.68 -11.39
CA GLY A 20 -7.61 3.83 -12.30
C GLY A 20 -8.72 4.87 -12.16
N LYS A 21 -9.70 4.66 -11.29
CA LYS A 21 -10.75 5.66 -11.04
C LYS A 21 -10.17 6.87 -10.32
N PRO A 22 -10.89 8.01 -10.30
CA PRO A 22 -10.41 9.18 -9.57
C PRO A 22 -10.09 8.85 -8.12
N MET A 23 -8.99 9.39 -7.63
CA MET A 23 -8.50 9.13 -6.28
C MET A 23 -9.45 9.74 -5.24
N HIS A 24 -9.66 8.99 -4.16
CA HIS A 24 -10.42 9.45 -3.00
C HIS A 24 -9.48 9.83 -1.85
N GLN A 25 -8.51 8.96 -1.55
CA GLN A 25 -7.61 9.17 -0.42
C GLN A 25 -6.28 8.47 -0.65
N ILE A 26 -5.24 9.03 -0.07
CA ILE A 26 -3.92 8.39 -0.07
C ILE A 26 -3.89 7.35 1.03
N HIS A 27 -3.55 6.12 0.66
CA HIS A 27 -3.53 4.97 1.54
C HIS A 27 -2.10 4.65 1.97
N HIS A 28 -1.90 4.50 3.27
CA HIS A 28 -0.66 3.98 3.82
C HIS A 28 -0.71 2.46 3.70
N VAL A 29 0.11 1.89 2.84
CA VAL A 29 0.05 0.45 2.56
C VAL A 29 0.35 -0.37 3.81
N MET A 30 1.40 0.00 4.55
CA MET A 30 1.65 -0.60 5.85
C MET A 30 0.89 0.22 6.90
N HIS A 31 -0.17 -0.35 7.46
CA HIS A 31 -1.05 0.35 8.39
C HIS A 31 -1.33 -0.52 9.61
N GLY A 32 -2.26 -0.09 10.46
CA GLY A 32 -2.64 -0.80 11.67
C GLY A 32 -2.12 -0.14 12.94
N THR A 33 -0.97 0.51 12.89
CA THR A 33 -0.40 1.26 14.00
C THR A 33 0.16 2.58 13.50
N LYS A 34 0.34 3.53 14.43
CA LYS A 34 0.99 4.81 14.09
C LYS A 34 2.41 4.59 13.57
N THR A 35 3.12 3.62 14.14
CA THR A 35 4.48 3.29 13.73
C THR A 35 4.51 2.82 12.28
N ASN A 36 3.59 1.92 11.89
CA ASN A 36 3.52 1.44 10.52
C ASN A 36 3.16 2.55 9.55
N LYS A 37 2.26 3.46 9.91
CA LYS A 37 1.93 4.60 9.06
C LYS A 37 3.15 5.49 8.84
N LYS A 38 3.92 5.77 9.90
CA LYS A 38 5.14 6.56 9.77
C LYS A 38 6.17 5.87 8.91
N LYS A 39 6.30 4.55 9.02
CA LYS A 39 7.20 3.79 8.17
C LYS A 39 6.77 3.80 6.71
N SER A 40 5.46 3.74 6.45
CA SER A 40 4.94 3.89 5.10
C SER A 40 5.36 5.22 4.49
N GLU A 41 5.23 6.30 5.25
CA GLU A 41 5.65 7.63 4.79
C GLU A 41 7.16 7.70 4.59
N LYS A 42 7.91 7.13 5.52
CA LYS A 42 9.38 7.15 5.47
C LYS A 42 9.92 6.43 4.23
N TYR A 43 9.33 5.29 3.89
CA TYR A 43 9.83 4.46 2.80
C TYR A 43 9.06 4.62 1.50
N GLY A 44 8.07 5.51 1.48
CA GLY A 44 7.30 5.75 0.26
C GLY A 44 6.32 4.64 -0.09
N LEU A 45 5.75 3.97 0.90
CA LEU A 45 4.77 2.90 0.70
C LEU A 45 3.37 3.49 0.77
N LEU A 46 3.10 4.39 -0.18
CA LEU A 46 1.84 5.14 -0.27
C LEU A 46 1.26 4.98 -1.66
N VAL A 47 -0.06 4.80 -1.74
CA VAL A 47 -0.75 4.74 -3.03
C VAL A 47 -2.06 5.51 -2.94
N PRO A 48 -2.47 6.19 -4.03
CA PRO A 48 -3.81 6.76 -4.09
C PRO A 48 -4.82 5.66 -4.34
N LEU A 49 -5.93 5.67 -3.63
CA LEU A 49 -7.01 4.70 -3.83
C LEU A 49 -8.33 5.43 -3.97
N CYS A 50 -9.23 4.90 -4.82
CA CYS A 50 -10.58 5.37 -4.91
C CYS A 50 -11.36 4.91 -3.67
N TYR A 51 -12.57 5.44 -3.50
CA TYR A 51 -13.40 5.10 -2.34
C TYR A 51 -13.64 3.61 -2.20
N ILE A 52 -13.94 2.95 -3.31
CA ILE A 52 -14.26 1.52 -3.30
C ILE A 52 -13.05 0.68 -2.91
N CYS A 53 -11.90 0.93 -3.55
CA CYS A 53 -10.68 0.17 -3.24
C CYS A 53 -10.21 0.44 -1.81
N HIS A 54 -10.29 1.69 -1.36
CA HIS A 54 -9.90 2.03 -0.01
C HIS A 54 -10.80 1.34 1.02
N SER A 55 -12.10 1.24 0.74
CA SER A 55 -13.03 0.51 1.59
C SER A 55 -12.68 -0.97 1.65
N GLN A 56 -12.28 -1.57 0.54
CA GLN A 56 -11.93 -2.99 0.50
C GLN A 56 -10.73 -3.33 1.38
N VAL A 57 -9.72 -2.47 1.41
CA VAL A 57 -8.52 -2.74 2.21
C VAL A 57 -8.78 -2.62 3.71
N HIS A 58 -9.82 -1.92 4.12
CA HIS A 58 -10.14 -1.70 5.53
C HIS A 58 -11.37 -2.47 6.02
N ASP A 59 -12.11 -3.12 5.14
CA ASP A 59 -13.36 -3.77 5.50
C ASP A 59 -13.24 -5.30 5.36
N ASP A 60 -13.07 -5.97 6.48
CA ASP A 60 -12.91 -7.43 6.51
C ASP A 60 -14.13 -8.15 5.95
N SER A 61 -15.34 -7.57 6.09
CA SER A 61 -16.55 -8.22 5.60
C SER A 61 -16.58 -8.33 4.08
N LYS A 62 -15.82 -7.52 3.38
CA LYS A 62 -15.76 -7.52 1.92
C LYS A 62 -14.66 -8.43 1.36
N LYS A 63 -13.87 -9.04 2.21
CA LYS A 63 -12.80 -9.93 1.78
C LYS A 63 -13.31 -11.20 1.12
N ASN A 64 -14.57 -11.55 1.36
CA ASN A 64 -15.20 -12.73 0.77
C ASN A 64 -16.05 -12.40 -0.46
N SER A 65 -16.00 -11.16 -0.95
CA SER A 65 -16.74 -10.78 -2.14
C SER A 65 -16.03 -11.29 -3.39
N SER A 66 -16.71 -11.23 -4.52
CA SER A 66 -16.13 -11.61 -5.80
C SER A 66 -15.06 -10.64 -6.30
N TYR A 67 -14.80 -9.58 -5.57
CA TYR A 67 -13.74 -8.64 -5.89
C TYR A 67 -12.39 -9.20 -5.46
N ASP A 68 -11.34 -8.40 -5.60
CA ASP A 68 -10.00 -8.80 -5.22
C ASP A 68 -9.93 -9.10 -3.73
N GLU A 69 -10.17 -10.35 -3.39
CA GLU A 69 -9.95 -10.81 -2.05
C GLU A 69 -8.52 -10.46 -1.65
N ASN A 70 -8.37 -9.88 -0.47
CA ASN A 70 -7.04 -9.53 0.01
C ASN A 70 -6.34 -8.45 -0.82
N LEU A 71 -7.09 -7.44 -1.29
CA LEU A 71 -6.46 -6.29 -1.94
C LEU A 71 -5.38 -5.69 -1.03
N ASP A 72 -5.65 -5.63 0.27
CA ASP A 72 -4.67 -5.17 1.25
C ASP A 72 -3.38 -5.99 1.16
N ARG A 73 -3.49 -7.32 1.10
CA ARG A 73 -2.31 -8.19 0.97
C ARG A 73 -1.60 -7.98 -0.36
N LYS A 74 -2.35 -7.83 -1.45
CA LYS A 74 -1.74 -7.59 -2.77
C LYS A 74 -0.94 -6.30 -2.78
N LEU A 75 -1.46 -5.24 -2.17
CA LEU A 75 -0.73 -3.99 -2.06
C LEU A 75 0.53 -4.16 -1.21
N LYS A 76 0.46 -4.94 -0.13
CA LYS A 76 1.62 -5.22 0.70
C LYS A 76 2.66 -6.05 -0.03
N GLU A 77 2.25 -7.00 -0.86
CA GLU A 77 3.16 -7.75 -1.71
C GLU A 77 3.92 -6.84 -2.68
N ILE A 78 3.21 -5.94 -3.33
CA ILE A 78 3.82 -4.96 -4.24
C ILE A 78 4.76 -4.05 -3.48
N ALA A 79 4.33 -3.58 -2.30
CA ALA A 79 5.15 -2.71 -1.47
C ALA A 79 6.46 -3.40 -1.08
N GLN A 80 6.38 -4.66 -0.67
CA GLN A 80 7.58 -5.42 -0.31
C GLN A 80 8.50 -5.62 -1.51
N ALA A 81 7.94 -5.95 -2.68
CA ALA A 81 8.74 -6.13 -3.88
C ALA A 81 9.47 -4.84 -4.25
N ASP A 82 8.77 -3.71 -4.23
CA ASP A 82 9.38 -2.42 -4.56
C ASP A 82 10.41 -2.00 -3.52
N PHE A 83 10.13 -2.25 -2.24
CA PHE A 83 11.07 -1.97 -1.16
C PHE A 83 12.37 -2.76 -1.36
N MET A 84 12.26 -4.03 -1.73
CA MET A 84 13.42 -4.90 -1.90
C MET A 84 14.24 -4.59 -3.14
N MET A 85 13.73 -3.76 -4.04
CA MET A 85 14.54 -3.24 -5.15
C MET A 85 15.54 -2.20 -4.69
N GLU A 86 15.28 -1.52 -3.57
CA GLU A 86 16.14 -0.45 -3.05
C GLU A 86 16.81 -0.83 -1.74
N HIS A 87 16.25 -1.81 -1.03
CA HIS A 87 16.71 -2.22 0.30
C HIS A 87 16.77 -3.74 0.38
N SER A 88 17.35 -4.25 1.47
CA SER A 88 17.47 -5.70 1.65
C SER A 88 16.20 -6.31 2.23
N TYR A 89 16.04 -7.62 2.01
CA TYR A 89 14.98 -8.39 2.67
C TYR A 89 15.14 -8.33 4.20
N ALA A 90 16.36 -8.37 4.68
CA ALA A 90 16.61 -8.29 6.13
C ALA A 90 16.08 -6.98 6.71
N LEU A 91 16.24 -5.88 6.00
CA LEU A 91 15.70 -4.59 6.46
C LEU A 91 14.17 -4.62 6.45
N TRP A 92 13.55 -5.20 5.42
CA TRP A 92 12.10 -5.34 5.38
C TRP A 92 11.59 -6.09 6.60
N MET A 93 12.21 -7.22 6.93
CA MET A 93 11.79 -8.02 8.08
C MET A 93 12.03 -7.29 9.40
N LYS A 94 13.12 -6.53 9.49
CA LYS A 94 13.39 -5.72 10.69
C LYS A 94 12.33 -4.64 10.88
N GLU A 95 11.92 -3.99 9.80
CA GLU A 95 10.99 -2.86 9.88
C GLU A 95 9.53 -3.29 10.00
N PHE A 96 9.13 -4.35 9.30
CA PHE A 96 7.73 -4.74 9.20
C PHE A 96 7.42 -6.12 9.77
N GLY A 97 8.41 -6.97 9.94
CA GLY A 97 8.28 -8.23 10.67
C GLY A 97 7.50 -9.34 10.00
N LYS A 98 7.10 -9.19 8.73
CA LYS A 98 6.32 -10.21 8.04
C LYS A 98 6.67 -10.25 6.55
N ASN A 99 6.81 -11.46 6.03
CA ASN A 99 7.03 -11.70 4.61
C ASN A 99 5.68 -11.91 3.91
N TYR A 100 5.40 -11.07 2.91
CA TYR A 100 4.16 -11.16 2.12
C TYR A 100 4.37 -11.83 0.76
N MET A 101 5.58 -12.15 0.41
CA MET A 101 5.92 -12.76 -0.89
C MET A 101 6.06 -14.27 -0.82
#